data_c9dbcb5a1249c77a72d6290f72f8baa6
#
_entry.id   c9dbcb5a1249c77a72d6290f72f8baa6
#
_cell.length_a   1.000
_cell.length_b   1.000
_cell.length_c   1.000
_cell.angle_alpha   90.00
_cell.angle_beta   90.00
_cell.angle_gamma   90.00
#
_symmetry.space_group_name_H-M   'P 1'
#
loop_
_entity.id
_entity.type
_entity.pdbx_description
1 polymer ?
#
loop_
_entity_poly.entity_id
_entity_poly.type
_entity_poly.pdbx_seq_one_letter_code
_entity_poly.pdbx_strand_id
1 'polypeptide(L)'
;MKKISFLIGSLGGGGAERITVALADYFCENGYEVFFIVFSKANNNYRINPKIKIDYLPENTGKCAIFFRIKELKKLLKNQAPDYVISLGLGYQYLILGNLLSKYKFILSERNAPQYYYNWYQKIYVKYSYEKAYRVVFQTEDAKQYYGKSLEKKSKVIANPITSLIPDPYDGDREKRIIPKETRFFLRG
;
A
#
# COMPACT_ATOMS: atom_id res chain seq x y z
N MET A 1 17.66 4.65 10.73
CA MET A 1 17.03 4.65 9.37
C MET A 1 15.60 4.19 9.54
N LYS A 2 14.60 4.93 9.03
CA LYS A 2 13.20 4.51 9.12
C LYS A 2 12.90 3.39 8.13
N LYS A 3 12.02 2.47 8.52
CA LYS A 3 11.64 1.28 7.76
C LYS A 3 10.21 1.38 7.24
N ILE A 4 10.01 1.03 5.98
CA ILE A 4 8.69 1.04 5.34
C ILE A 4 8.43 -0.32 4.70
N SER A 5 7.30 -0.94 5.04
CA SER A 5 6.81 -2.15 4.36
C SER A 5 5.63 -1.80 3.47
N PHE A 6 5.70 -2.16 2.20
CA PHE A 6 4.59 -2.05 1.27
C PHE A 6 3.89 -3.40 1.14
N LEU A 7 2.57 -3.40 1.28
CA LEU A 7 1.73 -4.54 0.90
C LEU A 7 1.32 -4.38 -0.56
N ILE A 8 1.69 -5.33 -1.39
CA ILE A 8 1.44 -5.30 -2.84
C ILE A 8 0.79 -6.60 -3.29
N GLY A 9 -0.19 -6.51 -4.20
CA GLY A 9 -0.93 -7.67 -4.70
C GLY A 9 -0.04 -8.64 -5.45
N SER A 10 0.62 -8.11 -6.45
CA SER A 10 1.58 -8.82 -7.28
C SER A 10 2.59 -7.85 -7.88
N LEU A 11 3.55 -8.36 -8.59
CA LEU A 11 4.48 -7.56 -9.40
C LEU A 11 4.20 -7.72 -10.91
N GLY A 12 3.05 -8.31 -11.26
CA GLY A 12 2.70 -8.68 -12.63
C GLY A 12 2.16 -7.56 -13.52
N GLY A 13 1.89 -6.39 -12.95
CA GLY A 13 1.39 -5.23 -13.69
C GLY A 13 0.03 -4.76 -13.21
N GLY A 14 -0.13 -3.46 -13.13
CA GLY A 14 -1.35 -2.77 -12.66
C GLY A 14 -1.05 -1.35 -12.23
N GLY A 15 -2.07 -0.50 -12.22
CA GLY A 15 -1.89 0.91 -11.86
C GLY A 15 -1.45 1.12 -10.40
N ALA A 16 -2.01 0.36 -9.46
CA ALA A 16 -1.65 0.45 -8.05
C ALA A 16 -0.23 -0.07 -7.79
N GLU A 17 0.13 -1.18 -8.43
CA GLU A 17 1.46 -1.78 -8.36
C GLU A 17 2.53 -0.83 -8.91
N ARG A 18 2.27 -0.21 -10.06
CA ARG A 18 3.17 0.79 -10.66
C ARG A 18 3.45 1.94 -9.70
N ILE A 19 2.42 2.50 -9.10
CA ILE A 19 2.57 3.59 -8.12
C ILE A 19 3.32 3.10 -6.88
N THR A 20 3.04 1.88 -6.41
CA THR A 20 3.74 1.29 -5.26
C THR A 20 5.23 1.17 -5.52
N VAL A 21 5.63 0.67 -6.69
CA VAL A 21 7.05 0.55 -7.07
C VAL A 21 7.71 1.93 -7.14
N ALA A 22 7.06 2.92 -7.77
CA ALA A 22 7.60 4.28 -7.87
C ALA A 22 7.79 4.94 -6.50
N LEU A 23 6.82 4.76 -5.57
CA LEU A 23 6.94 5.25 -4.20
C LEU A 23 8.06 4.55 -3.42
N ALA A 24 8.17 3.24 -3.59
CA ALA A 24 9.20 2.45 -2.91
C ALA A 24 10.61 2.86 -3.35
N ASP A 25 10.82 3.06 -4.65
CA ASP A 25 12.07 3.57 -5.19
C ASP A 25 12.42 4.94 -4.61
N TYR A 26 11.44 5.86 -4.60
CA TYR A 26 11.63 7.19 -4.02
C TYR A 26 12.05 7.12 -2.54
N PHE A 27 11.40 6.27 -1.73
CA PHE A 27 11.78 6.13 -0.33
C PHE A 27 13.17 5.53 -0.16
N CYS A 28 13.54 4.55 -0.99
CA CYS A 28 14.90 4.00 -1.00
C CYS A 28 15.96 5.07 -1.30
N GLU A 29 15.71 5.92 -2.28
CA GLU A 29 16.61 7.02 -2.68
C GLU A 29 16.71 8.10 -1.59
N ASN A 30 15.67 8.25 -0.76
CA ASN A 30 15.64 9.19 0.36
C ASN A 30 16.06 8.56 1.71
N GLY A 31 16.77 7.43 1.69
CA GLY A 31 17.41 6.85 2.86
C GLY A 31 16.49 6.04 3.79
N TYR A 32 15.36 5.53 3.26
CA TYR A 32 14.51 4.59 3.98
C TYR A 32 14.92 3.15 3.65
N GLU A 33 14.81 2.25 4.62
CA GLU A 33 14.86 0.81 4.37
C GLU A 33 13.48 0.34 3.92
N VAL A 34 13.38 -0.22 2.71
CA VAL A 34 12.10 -0.54 2.08
C VAL A 34 11.96 -2.04 1.87
N PHE A 35 10.77 -2.54 2.20
CA PHE A 35 10.36 -3.94 2.04
C PHE A 35 9.09 -4.02 1.20
N PHE A 36 9.01 -5.04 0.36
CA PHE A 36 7.77 -5.49 -0.26
C PHE A 36 7.29 -6.77 0.41
N ILE A 37 6.00 -6.84 0.75
CA ILE A 37 5.29 -8.06 1.10
C ILE A 37 4.29 -8.32 -0.02
N VAL A 38 4.61 -9.29 -0.88
CA VAL A 38 3.85 -9.60 -2.10
C VAL A 38 2.86 -10.72 -1.82
N PHE A 39 1.60 -10.48 -2.13
CA PHE A 39 0.52 -11.42 -1.82
C PHE A 39 0.42 -12.58 -2.82
N SER A 40 0.79 -12.37 -4.07
CA SER A 40 0.68 -13.39 -5.12
C SER A 40 1.88 -13.33 -6.05
N LYS A 41 2.43 -14.49 -6.38
CA LYS A 41 3.49 -14.59 -7.36
C LYS A 41 2.92 -14.33 -8.76
N ALA A 42 3.56 -13.48 -9.51
CA ALA A 42 3.32 -13.25 -10.93
C ALA A 42 4.65 -12.93 -11.60
N ASN A 43 4.68 -12.99 -12.92
CA ASN A 43 5.86 -12.53 -13.65
C ASN A 43 6.12 -11.06 -13.27
N ASN A 44 7.35 -10.77 -12.89
CA ASN A 44 7.73 -9.42 -12.53
C ASN A 44 7.88 -8.57 -13.79
N ASN A 45 6.97 -7.61 -13.98
CA ASN A 45 6.98 -6.68 -15.11
C ASN A 45 7.60 -5.32 -14.75
N TYR A 46 8.13 -5.16 -13.52
CA TYR A 46 8.72 -3.91 -13.06
C TYR A 46 10.20 -4.06 -12.77
N ARG A 47 10.99 -3.06 -13.15
CA ARG A 47 12.35 -2.91 -12.66
C ARG A 47 12.30 -2.39 -11.23
N ILE A 48 12.65 -3.22 -10.27
CA ILE A 48 12.65 -2.89 -8.84
C ILE A 48 14.07 -2.53 -8.41
N ASN A 49 14.18 -1.49 -7.58
CA ASN A 49 15.46 -1.10 -7.00
C ASN A 49 16.05 -2.29 -6.22
N PRO A 50 17.32 -2.68 -6.48
CA PRO A 50 17.93 -3.85 -5.84
C PRO A 50 18.09 -3.71 -4.32
N LYS A 51 17.94 -2.52 -3.75
CA LYS A 51 17.93 -2.29 -2.31
C LYS A 51 16.61 -2.67 -1.64
N ILE A 52 15.52 -2.83 -2.41
CA ILE A 52 14.22 -3.23 -1.88
C ILE A 52 14.23 -4.74 -1.60
N LYS A 53 13.94 -5.10 -0.37
CA LYS A 53 13.81 -6.51 0.04
C LYS A 53 12.40 -7.00 -0.27
N ILE A 54 12.27 -8.13 -0.96
CA ILE A 54 11.00 -8.68 -1.40
C ILE A 54 10.73 -10.00 -0.70
N ASP A 55 9.63 -10.03 0.05
CA ASP A 55 9.10 -11.22 0.71
C ASP A 55 7.76 -11.60 0.06
N TYR A 56 7.57 -12.88 -0.25
CA TYR A 56 6.33 -13.39 -0.80
C TYR A 56 5.52 -14.11 0.28
N LEU A 57 4.23 -13.80 0.35
CA LEU A 57 3.32 -14.63 1.13
C LEU A 57 3.12 -15.97 0.43
N PRO A 58 3.15 -17.09 1.18
CA PRO A 58 2.98 -18.40 0.57
C PRO A 58 1.60 -18.52 -0.09
N GLU A 59 1.59 -19.14 -1.24
CA GLU A 59 0.36 -19.52 -1.92
C GLU A 59 -0.25 -20.73 -1.19
N ASN A 60 -1.44 -20.54 -0.65
CA ASN A 60 -2.18 -21.58 0.03
C ASN A 60 -3.63 -21.54 -0.43
N THR A 61 -4.12 -22.67 -0.95
CA THR A 61 -5.46 -22.82 -1.53
C THR A 61 -6.44 -23.59 -0.63
N GLY A 62 -5.99 -24.05 0.54
CA GLY A 62 -6.83 -24.84 1.46
C GLY A 62 -7.86 -24.00 2.23
N LYS A 63 -8.81 -24.67 2.90
CA LYS A 63 -9.88 -24.04 3.72
C LYS A 63 -9.36 -23.06 4.78
N CYS A 64 -8.14 -23.26 5.27
CA CYS A 64 -7.49 -22.39 6.27
C CYS A 64 -6.49 -21.38 5.68
N ALA A 65 -6.50 -21.18 4.35
CA ALA A 65 -5.53 -20.36 3.63
C ALA A 65 -5.40 -18.94 4.22
N ILE A 66 -6.53 -18.32 4.57
CA ILE A 66 -6.54 -16.97 5.12
C ILE A 66 -5.80 -16.88 6.47
N PHE A 67 -6.03 -17.83 7.37
CA PHE A 67 -5.37 -17.83 8.70
C PHE A 67 -3.87 -18.09 8.59
N PHE A 68 -3.48 -19.00 7.69
CA PHE A 68 -2.08 -19.27 7.42
C PHE A 68 -1.38 -18.03 6.87
N ARG A 69 -1.96 -17.36 5.90
CA ARG A 69 -1.43 -16.12 5.33
C ARG A 69 -1.36 -14.98 6.35
N ILE A 70 -2.34 -14.87 7.24
CA ILE A 70 -2.30 -13.91 8.36
C ILE A 70 -1.11 -14.20 9.27
N LYS A 71 -0.89 -15.48 9.62
CA LYS A 71 0.25 -15.89 10.45
C LYS A 71 1.59 -15.49 9.80
N GLU A 72 1.76 -15.78 8.52
CA GLU A 72 2.97 -15.42 7.79
C GLU A 72 3.14 -13.90 7.63
N LEU A 73 2.05 -13.18 7.35
CA LEU A 73 2.08 -11.71 7.30
C LEU A 73 2.52 -11.11 8.65
N LYS A 74 1.99 -11.63 9.77
CA LYS A 74 2.41 -11.22 11.12
C LYS A 74 3.90 -11.48 11.36
N LYS A 75 4.40 -12.64 10.93
CA LYS A 75 5.80 -13.03 11.07
C LYS A 75 6.71 -12.09 10.26
N LEU A 76 6.35 -11.80 9.00
CA LEU A 76 7.11 -10.88 8.15
C LEU A 76 7.13 -9.48 8.75
N LEU A 77 6.00 -8.92 9.14
CA LEU A 77 5.93 -7.60 9.76
C LEU A 77 6.71 -7.53 11.08
N LYS A 78 6.70 -8.61 11.87
CA LYS A 78 7.51 -8.68 13.11
C LYS A 78 9.01 -8.67 12.79
N ASN A 79 9.45 -9.41 11.78
CA ASN A 79 10.86 -9.50 11.40
C ASN A 79 11.36 -8.19 10.76
N GLN A 80 10.56 -7.58 9.91
CA GLN A 80 10.90 -6.31 9.27
C GLN A 80 10.86 -5.13 10.25
N ALA A 81 10.00 -5.22 11.29
CA ALA A 81 9.78 -4.17 12.30
C ALA A 81 9.60 -2.77 11.67
N PRO A 82 8.62 -2.57 10.76
CA PRO A 82 8.48 -1.32 10.01
C PRO A 82 7.93 -0.21 10.89
N ASP A 83 8.41 1.03 10.66
CA ASP A 83 7.82 2.25 11.24
C ASP A 83 6.45 2.55 10.63
N TYR A 84 6.31 2.24 9.33
CA TYR A 84 5.07 2.42 8.57
C TYR A 84 4.80 1.22 7.66
N VAL A 85 3.52 0.88 7.51
CA VAL A 85 3.06 -0.10 6.53
C VAL A 85 2.13 0.60 5.54
N ILE A 86 2.43 0.52 4.25
CA ILE A 86 1.67 1.19 3.19
C ILE A 86 0.95 0.13 2.36
N SER A 87 -0.36 0.33 2.14
CA SER A 87 -1.16 -0.51 1.26
C SER A 87 -2.05 0.32 0.34
N LEU A 88 -1.95 0.05 -0.95
CA LEU A 88 -2.72 0.74 -1.99
C LEU A 88 -3.88 -0.15 -2.48
N GLY A 89 -4.93 -0.24 -1.67
CA GLY A 89 -6.17 -0.92 -2.06
C GLY A 89 -6.22 -2.43 -1.79
N LEU A 90 -5.34 -2.96 -0.93
CA LEU A 90 -5.21 -4.40 -0.74
C LEU A 90 -5.29 -4.87 0.70
N GLY A 91 -5.79 -6.11 0.84
CA GLY A 91 -5.55 -6.91 2.04
C GLY A 91 -6.34 -6.53 3.27
N TYR A 92 -7.37 -5.68 3.17
CA TYR A 92 -8.13 -5.21 4.34
C TYR A 92 -8.63 -6.35 5.24
N GLN A 93 -9.11 -7.45 4.66
CA GLN A 93 -9.53 -8.62 5.42
C GLN A 93 -8.41 -9.23 6.27
N TYR A 94 -7.19 -9.29 5.73
CA TYR A 94 -6.03 -9.79 6.48
C TYR A 94 -5.65 -8.84 7.62
N LEU A 95 -5.77 -7.53 7.39
CA LEU A 95 -5.45 -6.51 8.39
C LEU A 95 -6.43 -6.55 9.57
N ILE A 96 -7.73 -6.72 9.29
CA ILE A 96 -8.79 -6.79 10.30
C ILE A 96 -8.70 -8.10 11.07
N LEU A 97 -8.78 -9.24 10.37
CA LEU A 97 -8.74 -10.57 10.99
C LEU A 97 -7.42 -10.81 11.74
N GLY A 98 -6.33 -10.24 11.25
CA GLY A 98 -5.03 -10.31 11.90
C GLY A 98 -4.86 -9.33 13.05
N ASN A 99 -5.81 -8.42 13.31
CA ASN A 99 -5.67 -7.32 14.27
C ASN A 99 -4.37 -6.53 14.06
N LEU A 100 -3.98 -6.29 12.80
CA LEU A 100 -2.71 -5.65 12.46
C LEU A 100 -2.79 -4.13 12.54
N LEU A 101 -3.98 -3.56 12.26
CA LEU A 101 -4.22 -2.11 12.23
C LEU A 101 -3.97 -1.43 13.59
N SER A 102 -4.09 -2.16 14.70
CA SER A 102 -3.80 -1.65 16.03
C SER A 102 -2.32 -1.76 16.43
N LYS A 103 -1.54 -2.59 15.73
CA LYS A 103 -0.15 -2.89 16.07
C LYS A 103 0.87 -2.09 15.27
N TYR A 104 0.49 -1.69 14.06
CA TYR A 104 1.38 -1.01 13.13
C TYR A 104 0.74 0.27 12.60
N LYS A 105 1.55 1.26 12.25
CA LYS A 105 1.08 2.50 11.61
C LYS A 105 0.78 2.25 10.14
N PHE A 106 -0.47 1.87 9.84
CA PHE A 106 -0.91 1.68 8.47
C PHE A 106 -1.28 2.99 7.79
N ILE A 107 -0.73 3.18 6.60
CA ILE A 107 -1.16 4.20 5.64
C ILE A 107 -1.91 3.46 4.52
N LEU A 108 -3.22 3.65 4.47
CA LEU A 108 -4.09 2.98 3.50
C LEU A 108 -4.46 3.97 2.40
N SER A 109 -4.52 3.52 1.16
CA SER A 109 -4.94 4.35 0.04
C SER A 109 -6.14 3.76 -0.68
N GLU A 110 -7.19 4.58 -0.89
CA GLU A 110 -8.31 4.24 -1.77
C GLU A 110 -7.92 4.49 -3.22
N ARG A 111 -8.08 3.48 -4.05
CA ARG A 111 -7.74 3.51 -5.47
C ARG A 111 -8.92 3.26 -6.39
N ASN A 112 -10.08 2.97 -5.83
CA ASN A 112 -11.29 2.68 -6.56
C ASN A 112 -12.34 3.78 -6.36
N ALA A 113 -13.38 3.77 -7.18
CA ALA A 113 -14.60 4.55 -6.93
C ALA A 113 -15.48 3.79 -5.93
N PRO A 114 -15.50 4.17 -4.64
CA PRO A 114 -16.06 3.34 -3.57
C PRO A 114 -17.55 3.05 -3.73
N GLN A 115 -18.29 3.96 -4.38
CA GLN A 115 -19.72 3.80 -4.61
C GLN A 115 -20.05 2.65 -5.56
N TYR A 116 -19.18 2.34 -6.52
CA TYR A 116 -19.41 1.35 -7.58
C TYR A 116 -18.61 0.07 -7.42
N TYR A 117 -17.42 0.15 -6.81
CA TYR A 117 -16.47 -0.95 -6.80
C TYR A 117 -16.77 -1.98 -5.71
N TYR A 118 -17.23 -1.53 -4.53
CA TYR A 118 -17.42 -2.42 -3.39
C TYR A 118 -18.88 -2.87 -3.23
N ASN A 119 -19.08 -4.17 -2.98
CA ASN A 119 -20.35 -4.67 -2.49
C ASN A 119 -20.58 -4.25 -1.02
N TRP A 120 -21.79 -4.49 -0.48
CA TRP A 120 -22.18 -3.97 0.82
C TRP A 120 -21.27 -4.41 1.99
N TYR A 121 -20.82 -5.68 2.02
CA TYR A 121 -19.94 -6.16 3.09
C TYR A 121 -18.51 -5.67 2.91
N GLN A 122 -18.01 -5.52 1.70
CA GLN A 122 -16.71 -4.93 1.44
C GLN A 122 -16.65 -3.47 1.89
N LYS A 123 -17.71 -2.71 1.68
CA LYS A 123 -17.83 -1.31 2.17
C LYS A 123 -17.62 -1.23 3.69
N ILE A 124 -18.18 -2.19 4.45
CA ILE A 124 -18.02 -2.27 5.90
C ILE A 124 -16.53 -2.51 6.26
N TYR A 125 -15.89 -3.50 5.64
CA TYR A 125 -14.46 -3.80 5.90
C TYR A 125 -13.55 -2.64 5.55
N VAL A 126 -13.78 -2.01 4.40
CA VAL A 126 -12.96 -0.90 3.92
C VAL A 126 -13.12 0.30 4.86
N LYS A 127 -14.35 0.69 5.18
CA LYS A 127 -14.63 1.79 6.11
C LYS A 127 -13.99 1.55 7.47
N TYR A 128 -14.19 0.38 8.06
CA TYR A 128 -13.58 0.01 9.34
C TYR A 128 -12.05 0.07 9.28
N SER A 129 -11.46 -0.41 8.19
CA SER A 129 -9.99 -0.36 8.01
C SER A 129 -9.49 1.07 7.97
N TYR A 130 -10.18 1.97 7.28
CA TYR A 130 -9.80 3.39 7.23
C TYR A 130 -9.97 4.08 8.60
N GLU A 131 -11.02 3.74 9.33
CA GLU A 131 -11.24 4.27 10.69
C GLU A 131 -10.15 3.83 11.68
N LYS A 132 -9.55 2.66 11.49
CA LYS A 132 -8.47 2.13 12.33
C LYS A 132 -7.06 2.48 11.81
N ALA A 133 -6.93 2.85 10.55
CA ALA A 133 -5.64 3.22 9.96
C ALA A 133 -5.03 4.46 10.61
N TYR A 134 -3.70 4.52 10.62
CA TYR A 134 -2.95 5.70 11.07
C TYR A 134 -3.22 6.91 10.17
N ARG A 135 -3.19 6.71 8.85
CA ARG A 135 -3.52 7.73 7.83
C ARG A 135 -4.24 7.08 6.65
N VAL A 136 -5.02 7.89 5.92
CA VAL A 136 -5.71 7.46 4.69
C VAL A 136 -5.39 8.42 3.56
N VAL A 137 -5.15 7.89 2.38
CA VAL A 137 -4.92 8.65 1.14
C VAL A 137 -6.06 8.38 0.17
N PHE A 138 -6.71 9.43 -0.29
CA PHE A 138 -7.69 9.38 -1.36
C PHE A 138 -7.11 9.96 -2.65
N GLN A 139 -7.60 9.52 -3.81
CA GLN A 139 -7.19 10.08 -5.10
C GLN A 139 -7.98 11.32 -5.49
N THR A 140 -9.22 11.43 -5.01
CA THR A 140 -10.16 12.50 -5.35
C THR A 140 -10.88 13.00 -4.09
N GLU A 141 -11.37 14.23 -4.15
CA GLU A 141 -12.21 14.78 -3.07
C GLU A 141 -13.53 14.01 -2.95
N ASP A 142 -14.13 13.55 -4.06
CA ASP A 142 -15.37 12.76 -4.05
C ASP A 142 -15.18 11.44 -3.27
N ALA A 143 -14.05 10.74 -3.49
CA ALA A 143 -13.73 9.53 -2.74
C ALA A 143 -13.58 9.83 -1.24
N LYS A 144 -12.97 10.96 -0.88
CA LYS A 144 -12.82 11.38 0.52
C LYS A 144 -14.18 11.72 1.13
N GLN A 145 -15.02 12.47 0.44
CA GLN A 145 -16.36 12.87 0.90
C GLN A 145 -17.27 11.67 1.11
N TYR A 146 -17.16 10.63 0.26
CA TYR A 146 -17.94 9.39 0.39
C TYR A 146 -17.81 8.74 1.78
N TYR A 147 -16.61 8.76 2.38
CA TYR A 147 -16.35 8.18 3.70
C TYR A 147 -16.70 9.12 4.86
N GLY A 148 -17.01 10.38 4.58
CA GLY A 148 -17.52 11.36 5.53
C GLY A 148 -16.48 11.97 6.48
N LYS A 149 -16.97 12.82 7.37
CA LYS A 149 -16.15 13.67 8.26
C LYS A 149 -15.28 12.90 9.26
N SER A 150 -15.60 11.63 9.55
CA SER A 150 -14.83 10.81 10.51
C SER A 150 -13.36 10.62 10.13
N LEU A 151 -13.05 10.70 8.83
CA LEU A 151 -11.70 10.55 8.32
C LEU A 151 -10.97 11.87 8.04
N GLU A 152 -11.64 13.02 8.18
CA GLU A 152 -11.13 14.32 7.75
C GLU A 152 -9.74 14.65 8.33
N LYS A 153 -9.56 14.46 9.65
CA LYS A 153 -8.32 14.79 10.36
C LYS A 153 -7.13 13.89 10.03
N LYS A 154 -7.38 12.69 9.51
CA LYS A 154 -6.33 11.71 9.22
C LYS A 154 -6.23 11.30 7.76
N SER A 155 -6.97 11.97 6.90
CA SER A 155 -6.95 11.72 5.46
C SER A 155 -6.42 12.91 4.68
N LYS A 156 -5.86 12.61 3.52
CA LYS A 156 -5.46 13.61 2.53
C LYS A 156 -5.78 13.12 1.13
N VAL A 157 -6.14 14.06 0.25
CA VAL A 157 -6.25 13.77 -1.18
C VAL A 157 -4.88 13.96 -1.82
N ILE A 158 -4.40 12.91 -2.48
CA ILE A 158 -3.19 12.91 -3.29
C ILE A 158 -3.55 12.27 -4.60
N ALA A 159 -3.68 13.07 -5.65
CA ALA A 159 -3.98 12.60 -6.98
C ALA A 159 -2.89 11.66 -7.50
N ASN A 160 -3.27 10.75 -8.40
CA ASN A 160 -2.28 9.96 -9.11
C ASN A 160 -1.39 10.89 -9.93
N PRO A 161 -0.08 10.64 -9.96
CA PRO A 161 0.78 11.33 -10.89
C PRO A 161 0.31 11.02 -12.33
N ILE A 162 0.32 12.05 -13.17
CA ILE A 162 -0.03 11.91 -14.59
C ILE A 162 0.93 10.91 -15.23
N THR A 163 0.40 9.98 -16.00
CA THR A 163 1.13 8.82 -16.56
C THR A 163 2.36 9.21 -17.40
N SER A 164 2.34 10.41 -18.02
CA SER A 164 3.47 10.97 -18.76
C SER A 164 4.67 11.38 -17.88
N LEU A 165 4.46 11.49 -16.56
CA LEU A 165 5.49 11.86 -15.60
C LEU A 165 6.06 10.66 -14.83
N ILE A 166 5.47 9.47 -15.00
CA ILE A 166 6.02 8.23 -14.49
C ILE A 166 6.73 7.55 -15.65
N PRO A 167 8.06 7.47 -15.64
CA PRO A 167 8.79 6.77 -16.69
C PRO A 167 8.29 5.33 -16.79
N ASP A 168 8.30 4.79 -18.02
CA ASP A 168 8.08 3.36 -18.20
C ASP A 168 9.06 2.61 -17.28
N PRO A 169 8.61 1.57 -16.55
CA PRO A 169 9.50 0.78 -15.71
C PRO A 169 10.74 0.24 -16.45
N TYR A 170 10.68 0.18 -17.75
CA TYR A 170 11.78 -0.26 -18.63
C TYR A 170 12.64 0.87 -19.19
N ASP A 171 12.25 2.14 -19.02
CA ASP A 171 13.06 3.28 -19.42
C ASP A 171 14.07 3.62 -18.32
N GLY A 172 15.37 3.53 -18.64
CA GLY A 172 16.48 3.68 -17.69
C GLY A 172 16.67 5.08 -17.10
N ASP A 173 15.83 6.05 -17.44
CA ASP A 173 15.99 7.44 -17.03
C ASP A 173 15.31 7.72 -15.68
N ARG A 174 16.11 7.68 -14.60
CA ARG A 174 15.66 7.88 -13.22
C ARG A 174 15.45 9.34 -12.82
N GLU A 175 15.93 10.30 -13.60
CA GLU A 175 15.98 11.72 -13.19
C GLU A 175 14.63 12.45 -13.25
N LYS A 176 13.59 11.86 -13.85
CA LYS A 176 12.30 12.52 -14.07
C LYS A 176 11.15 12.08 -13.16
N ARG A 177 11.43 11.38 -12.06
CA ARG A 177 10.38 10.92 -11.13
C ARG A 177 9.92 12.03 -10.21
N ILE A 178 8.85 12.72 -10.55
CA ILE A 178 8.21 13.71 -9.68
C ILE A 178 7.22 13.00 -8.75
N ILE A 179 7.63 12.74 -7.52
CA ILE A 179 6.71 12.34 -6.44
C ILE A 179 6.20 13.61 -5.77
N PRO A 180 4.86 13.79 -5.66
CA PRO A 180 4.28 14.97 -5.06
C PRO A 180 4.86 15.23 -3.66
N LYS A 181 5.20 16.49 -3.35
CA LYS A 181 5.73 16.90 -2.04
C LYS A 181 4.81 16.49 -0.87
N GLU A 182 3.52 16.36 -1.14
CA GLU A 182 2.48 15.91 -0.23
C GLU A 182 2.71 14.49 0.32
N THR A 183 3.42 13.64 -0.41
CA THR A 183 3.76 12.28 0.06
C THR A 183 4.59 12.31 1.35
N ARG A 184 5.36 13.37 1.57
CA ARG A 184 6.16 13.60 2.79
C ARG A 184 5.31 13.89 4.03
N PHE A 185 4.07 14.38 3.85
CA PHE A 185 3.19 14.77 4.95
C PHE A 185 2.86 13.60 5.88
N PHE A 186 2.71 12.40 5.34
CA PHE A 186 2.29 11.22 6.11
C PHE A 186 3.39 10.61 6.99
N LEU A 187 4.64 10.99 6.77
CA LEU A 187 5.80 10.45 7.49
C LEU A 187 6.38 11.43 8.51
N ARG A 188 5.82 12.65 8.59
CA ARG A 188 6.12 13.62 9.66
C ARG A 188 5.04 13.49 10.74
N GLY A 189 5.35 12.81 11.80
CA GLY A 189 4.58 12.71 13.01
C GLY A 189 5.49 12.79 14.19
#